data_1b6a701a7ff6c5e936e160addc00170d
#
_entry.id   1b6a701a7ff6c5e936e160addc00170d
#
_cell.length_a   1.000
_cell.length_b   1.000
_cell.length_c   1.000
_cell.angle_alpha   90.00
_cell.angle_beta   90.00
_cell.angle_gamma   90.00
#
_symmetry.space_group_name_H-M   'P 1'
#
loop_
_entity.id
_entity.type
_entity.pdbx_description
1 polymer ?
#
loop_
_entity_poly.entity_id
_entity_poly.type
_entity_poly.pdbx_seq_one_letter_code
_entity_poly.pdbx_strand_id
1 'polypeptide(L)'
;MNHNEFVQALKAGKVSGAYLFEGVEENIKSVTLAALRKAVLADGLAELNESVMENPSAGEIIAACETLPFASDKRLVVVRELNGTTGRSEAEERLVSYIPKVPDSCVLVIYVRGKADGRKKLYSAVKKKGGIVSFEPLGDAELNGWIVRVFQQNGKKCAPDVAILFSFMVVNDTLLLRVEIEKLTALAGDRDTI
;
A
#
# COMPACT_ATOMS: atom_id res chain seq x y z
N MET A 1 1.01 -1.89 -12.11
CA MET A 1 1.24 -0.42 -11.95
C MET A 1 2.28 -0.20 -10.89
N ASN A 2 3.01 0.90 -10.95
CA ASN A 2 3.90 1.29 -9.86
C ASN A 2 3.11 2.01 -8.74
N HIS A 3 3.77 2.26 -7.59
CA HIS A 3 3.09 2.89 -6.45
C HIS A 3 2.61 4.33 -6.75
N ASN A 4 3.33 5.09 -7.59
CA ASN A 4 2.94 6.45 -7.96
C ASN A 4 1.64 6.46 -8.78
N GLU A 5 1.49 5.55 -9.73
CA GLU A 5 0.25 5.37 -10.51
C GLU A 5 -0.94 5.00 -9.59
N PHE A 6 -0.70 4.13 -8.61
CA PHE A 6 -1.73 3.77 -7.63
C PHE A 6 -2.14 4.96 -6.76
N VAL A 7 -1.17 5.76 -6.28
CA VAL A 7 -1.45 6.97 -5.49
C VAL A 7 -2.23 8.01 -6.32
N GLN A 8 -1.95 8.14 -7.62
CA GLN A 8 -2.74 9.01 -8.50
C GLN A 8 -4.19 8.49 -8.66
N ALA A 9 -4.38 7.20 -8.85
CA ALA A 9 -5.70 6.59 -8.90
C ALA A 9 -6.46 6.78 -7.58
N LEU A 10 -5.76 6.67 -6.46
CA LEU A 10 -6.31 6.89 -5.12
C LEU A 10 -6.80 8.33 -4.94
N LYS A 11 -5.99 9.32 -5.29
CA LYS A 11 -6.37 10.75 -5.25
C LYS A 11 -7.54 11.08 -6.16
N ALA A 12 -7.68 10.36 -7.27
CA ALA A 12 -8.80 10.50 -8.19
C ALA A 12 -10.08 9.75 -7.76
N GLY A 13 -10.08 9.07 -6.60
CA GLY A 13 -11.21 8.28 -6.11
C GLY A 13 -11.49 7.01 -6.95
N LYS A 14 -10.55 6.58 -7.80
CA LYS A 14 -10.72 5.49 -8.78
C LYS A 14 -10.21 4.14 -8.27
N VAL A 15 -10.26 3.90 -6.95
CA VAL A 15 -9.79 2.65 -6.37
C VAL A 15 -10.98 1.77 -5.99
N SER A 16 -11.08 0.60 -6.61
CA SER A 16 -12.11 -0.42 -6.33
C SER A 16 -11.61 -1.82 -6.72
N GLY A 17 -12.24 -2.86 -6.22
CA GLY A 17 -11.90 -4.24 -6.54
C GLY A 17 -10.72 -4.79 -5.75
N ALA A 18 -9.84 -5.57 -6.38
CA ALA A 18 -8.78 -6.30 -5.70
C ALA A 18 -7.38 -5.83 -6.13
N TYR A 19 -6.50 -5.58 -5.17
CA TYR A 19 -5.11 -5.19 -5.39
C TYR A 19 -4.16 -6.16 -4.70
N LEU A 20 -3.01 -6.40 -5.32
CA LEU A 20 -1.90 -7.11 -4.70
C LEU A 20 -0.74 -6.13 -4.55
N PHE A 21 -0.30 -5.92 -3.31
CA PHE A 21 0.85 -5.10 -2.95
C PHE A 21 2.07 -6.01 -2.80
N GLU A 22 3.06 -5.85 -3.68
CA GLU A 22 4.30 -6.62 -3.70
C GLU A 22 5.52 -5.71 -3.75
N GLY A 23 6.70 -6.25 -3.47
CA GLY A 23 7.97 -5.53 -3.53
C GLY A 23 8.64 -5.40 -2.18
N VAL A 24 9.88 -4.92 -2.18
CA VAL A 24 10.74 -4.90 -1.00
C VAL A 24 10.64 -3.60 -0.20
N GLU A 25 10.07 -2.54 -0.78
CA GLU A 25 9.93 -1.23 -0.13
C GLU A 25 8.78 -1.21 0.89
N GLU A 26 8.99 -1.85 2.04
CA GLU A 26 7.97 -2.04 3.08
C GLU A 26 7.47 -0.71 3.67
N ASN A 27 8.35 0.29 3.82
CA ASN A 27 7.95 1.60 4.33
C ASN A 27 6.96 2.30 3.38
N ILE A 28 7.29 2.38 2.09
CA ILE A 28 6.41 3.02 1.08
C ILE A 28 5.10 2.24 0.95
N LYS A 29 5.17 0.90 0.98
CA LYS A 29 4.01 0.01 0.95
C LYS A 29 3.06 0.26 2.13
N SER A 30 3.61 0.37 3.34
CA SER A 30 2.87 0.66 4.57
C SER A 30 2.22 2.05 4.54
N VAL A 31 2.97 3.08 4.12
CA VAL A 31 2.46 4.45 3.97
C VAL A 31 1.34 4.51 2.92
N THR A 32 1.51 3.78 1.81
CA THR A 32 0.49 3.71 0.76
C THR A 32 -0.78 3.02 1.26
N LEU A 33 -0.65 1.95 2.05
CA LEU A 33 -1.80 1.29 2.68
C LEU A 33 -2.51 2.23 3.67
N ALA A 34 -1.76 3.00 4.47
CA ALA A 34 -2.34 4.00 5.37
C ALA A 34 -3.09 5.12 4.60
N ALA A 35 -2.55 5.57 3.47
CA ALA A 35 -3.22 6.53 2.60
C ALA A 35 -4.50 5.94 1.97
N LEU A 36 -4.46 4.68 1.54
CA LEU A 36 -5.64 3.96 1.04
C LEU A 36 -6.72 3.87 2.12
N ARG A 37 -6.35 3.49 3.34
CA ARG A 37 -7.24 3.41 4.50
C ARG A 37 -7.96 4.74 4.72
N LYS A 38 -7.22 5.83 4.76
CA LYS A 38 -7.78 7.19 4.93
C LYS A 38 -8.71 7.61 3.79
N ALA A 39 -8.44 7.18 2.56
CA ALA A 39 -9.24 7.56 1.39
C ALA A 39 -10.52 6.71 1.20
N VAL A 40 -10.51 5.47 1.68
CA VAL A 40 -11.59 4.50 1.47
C VAL A 40 -12.55 4.47 2.66
N LEU A 41 -12.04 4.64 3.87
CA LEU A 41 -12.82 4.54 5.10
C LEU A 41 -13.25 5.93 5.57
N ALA A 42 -14.54 6.07 5.84
CA ALA A 42 -15.08 7.30 6.41
C ALA A 42 -14.55 7.54 7.83
N ASP A 43 -14.33 8.81 8.17
CA ASP A 43 -13.86 9.20 9.50
C ASP A 43 -14.83 8.70 10.60
N GLY A 44 -14.27 8.10 11.64
CA GLY A 44 -15.03 7.56 12.78
C GLY A 44 -15.68 6.19 12.56
N LEU A 45 -15.66 5.63 11.34
CA LEU A 45 -16.27 4.34 11.01
C LEU A 45 -15.26 3.29 10.52
N ALA A 46 -13.97 3.59 10.61
CA ALA A 46 -12.90 2.73 10.10
C ALA A 46 -12.95 1.33 10.73
N GLU A 47 -13.12 1.22 12.05
CA GLU A 47 -13.15 -0.07 12.77
C GLU A 47 -14.32 -0.97 12.33
N LEU A 48 -15.43 -0.40 11.88
CA LEU A 48 -16.61 -1.15 11.41
C LEU A 48 -16.47 -1.58 9.94
N ASN A 49 -15.68 -0.84 9.16
CA ASN A 49 -15.55 -1.03 7.72
C ASN A 49 -14.17 -1.58 7.30
N GLU A 50 -13.31 -1.91 8.25
CA GLU A 50 -12.03 -2.52 7.97
C GLU A 50 -11.96 -3.94 8.52
N SER A 51 -11.35 -4.84 7.75
CA SER A 51 -10.95 -6.18 8.20
C SER A 51 -9.50 -6.41 7.84
N VAL A 52 -8.65 -6.57 8.86
CA VAL A 52 -7.24 -6.93 8.67
C VAL A 52 -7.05 -8.36 9.14
N MET A 53 -6.62 -9.24 8.25
CA MET A 53 -6.48 -10.66 8.53
C MET A 53 -5.06 -11.11 8.21
N GLU A 54 -4.51 -11.98 9.04
CA GLU A 54 -3.22 -12.60 8.84
C GLU A 54 -3.41 -14.08 8.54
N ASN A 55 -2.90 -14.53 7.41
CA ASN A 55 -2.99 -15.90 6.91
C ASN A 55 -4.43 -16.50 6.95
N PRO A 56 -5.47 -15.78 6.47
CA PRO A 56 -6.84 -16.26 6.48
C PRO A 56 -7.08 -17.36 5.45
N SER A 57 -8.10 -18.17 5.67
CA SER A 57 -8.63 -19.07 4.67
C SER A 57 -9.35 -18.33 3.53
N ALA A 58 -9.52 -18.97 2.38
CA ALA A 58 -10.29 -18.38 1.27
C ALA A 58 -11.74 -18.06 1.68
N GLY A 59 -12.34 -18.87 2.56
CA GLY A 59 -13.69 -18.63 3.06
C GLY A 59 -13.79 -17.34 3.90
N GLU A 60 -12.84 -17.10 4.78
CA GLU A 60 -12.78 -15.87 5.59
C GLU A 60 -12.59 -14.64 4.74
N ILE A 61 -11.71 -14.68 3.72
CA ILE A 61 -11.53 -13.57 2.78
C ILE A 61 -12.84 -13.26 2.06
N ILE A 62 -13.50 -14.27 1.52
CA ILE A 62 -14.77 -14.12 0.80
C ILE A 62 -15.83 -13.54 1.72
N ALA A 63 -16.01 -14.07 2.92
CA ALA A 63 -16.99 -13.57 3.89
C ALA A 63 -16.75 -12.11 4.27
N ALA A 64 -15.47 -11.71 4.47
CA ALA A 64 -15.11 -10.34 4.76
C ALA A 64 -15.42 -9.38 3.58
N CYS A 65 -15.17 -9.82 2.33
CA CYS A 65 -15.47 -9.02 1.14
C CYS A 65 -16.97 -8.88 0.86
N GLU A 66 -17.77 -9.91 1.17
CA GLU A 66 -19.23 -9.92 0.98
C GLU A 66 -19.99 -9.15 2.08
N THR A 67 -19.33 -8.87 3.19
CA THR A 67 -19.95 -8.04 4.25
C THR A 67 -20.17 -6.62 3.73
N LEU A 68 -21.39 -6.12 3.80
CA LEU A 68 -21.72 -4.76 3.37
C LEU A 68 -21.04 -3.71 4.26
N PRO A 69 -20.61 -2.57 3.70
CA PRO A 69 -20.09 -1.48 4.50
C PRO A 69 -21.20 -0.90 5.39
N PHE A 70 -20.83 -0.53 6.62
CA PHE A 70 -21.74 0.08 7.59
C PHE A 70 -21.67 1.60 7.48
N ALA A 71 -22.80 2.23 7.13
CA ALA A 71 -22.93 3.68 7.00
C ALA A 71 -21.77 4.36 6.20
N SER A 72 -21.25 3.67 5.18
CA SER A 72 -20.13 4.07 4.34
C SER A 72 -20.32 3.51 2.94
N ASP A 73 -19.72 4.13 1.93
CA ASP A 73 -19.77 3.64 0.54
C ASP A 73 -18.89 2.42 0.32
N LYS A 74 -17.82 2.29 1.10
CA LYS A 74 -16.82 1.25 0.91
C LYS A 74 -16.34 0.65 2.22
N ARG A 75 -15.87 -0.60 2.10
CA ARG A 75 -15.09 -1.28 3.13
C ARG A 75 -13.72 -1.65 2.60
N LEU A 76 -12.77 -1.86 3.51
CA LEU A 76 -11.41 -2.27 3.22
C LEU A 76 -11.15 -3.65 3.84
N VAL A 77 -10.69 -4.59 3.02
CA VAL A 77 -10.23 -5.90 3.47
C VAL A 77 -8.75 -6.01 3.17
N VAL A 78 -7.92 -6.17 4.19
CA VAL A 78 -6.46 -6.33 4.08
C VAL A 78 -6.07 -7.72 4.49
N VAL A 79 -5.49 -8.47 3.57
CA VAL A 79 -5.00 -9.84 3.80
C VAL A 79 -3.49 -9.81 3.82
N ARG A 80 -2.90 -10.21 4.95
CA ARG A 80 -1.46 -10.37 5.11
C ARG A 80 -1.12 -11.85 5.18
N GLU A 81 0.02 -12.25 4.60
CA GLU A 81 0.53 -13.63 4.67
C GLU A 81 -0.47 -14.69 4.17
N LEU A 82 -0.53 -14.89 2.88
CA LEU A 82 -1.37 -15.92 2.24
C LEU A 82 -0.65 -17.28 2.14
N ASN A 83 -0.13 -17.81 3.23
CA ASN A 83 0.67 -19.04 3.21
C ASN A 83 -0.16 -20.31 3.00
N GLY A 84 -1.41 -20.35 3.47
CA GLY A 84 -2.30 -21.52 3.39
C GLY A 84 -3.08 -21.67 2.08
N THR A 85 -3.11 -20.63 1.24
CA THR A 85 -3.84 -20.62 -0.05
C THR A 85 -2.92 -20.72 -1.27
N THR A 86 -1.62 -20.96 -1.05
CA THR A 86 -0.59 -20.94 -2.11
C THR A 86 -0.15 -22.33 -2.53
N GLY A 87 -1.07 -23.14 -2.99
CA GLY A 87 -0.81 -24.43 -3.61
C GLY A 87 -1.95 -24.78 -4.57
N ARG A 88 -1.85 -25.89 -5.31
CA ARG A 88 -2.94 -26.43 -6.13
C ARG A 88 -4.07 -26.97 -5.24
N SER A 89 -4.58 -26.15 -4.33
CA SER A 89 -5.63 -26.53 -3.40
C SER A 89 -6.97 -25.97 -3.88
N GLU A 90 -8.04 -26.67 -3.54
CA GLU A 90 -9.42 -26.23 -3.75
C GLU A 90 -9.66 -24.81 -3.20
N ALA A 91 -8.97 -24.46 -2.10
CA ALA A 91 -9.01 -23.13 -1.48
C ALA A 91 -8.46 -22.03 -2.41
N GLU A 92 -7.33 -22.27 -3.11
CA GLU A 92 -6.80 -21.31 -4.08
C GLU A 92 -7.74 -21.14 -5.27
N GLU A 93 -8.28 -22.23 -5.81
CA GLU A 93 -9.21 -22.18 -6.94
C GLU A 93 -10.50 -21.44 -6.57
N ARG A 94 -11.00 -21.62 -5.35
CA ARG A 94 -12.14 -20.88 -4.82
C ARG A 94 -11.87 -19.39 -4.75
N LEU A 95 -10.72 -18.98 -4.22
CA LEU A 95 -10.34 -17.56 -4.15
C LEU A 95 -10.13 -16.97 -5.55
N VAL A 96 -9.42 -17.66 -6.45
CA VAL A 96 -9.21 -17.22 -7.83
C VAL A 96 -10.53 -17.00 -8.57
N SER A 97 -11.51 -17.88 -8.40
CA SER A 97 -12.85 -17.76 -9.03
C SER A 97 -13.69 -16.65 -8.39
N TYR A 98 -13.38 -16.25 -7.16
CA TYR A 98 -14.07 -15.19 -6.45
C TYR A 98 -13.52 -13.78 -6.78
N ILE A 99 -12.21 -13.62 -6.96
CA ILE A 99 -11.59 -12.30 -7.20
C ILE A 99 -12.34 -11.44 -8.24
N PRO A 100 -12.76 -11.96 -9.41
CA PRO A 100 -13.55 -11.16 -10.37
C PRO A 100 -14.89 -10.67 -9.82
N LYS A 101 -15.41 -11.31 -8.79
CA LYS A 101 -16.74 -11.04 -8.20
C LYS A 101 -16.68 -10.11 -6.99
N VAL A 102 -15.48 -9.70 -6.55
CA VAL A 102 -15.33 -8.75 -5.43
C VAL A 102 -16.21 -7.53 -5.68
N PRO A 103 -17.12 -7.19 -4.76
CA PRO A 103 -18.06 -6.08 -4.91
C PRO A 103 -17.35 -4.74 -5.08
N ASP A 104 -17.94 -3.80 -5.82
CA ASP A 104 -17.38 -2.45 -5.99
C ASP A 104 -17.38 -1.64 -4.68
N SER A 105 -18.23 -2.04 -3.72
CA SER A 105 -18.24 -1.52 -2.35
C SER A 105 -17.10 -2.08 -1.47
N CYS A 106 -16.30 -3.02 -1.97
CA CYS A 106 -15.17 -3.59 -1.26
C CYS A 106 -13.86 -3.30 -1.98
N VAL A 107 -12.85 -2.87 -1.22
CA VAL A 107 -11.45 -2.82 -1.67
C VAL A 107 -10.70 -3.92 -0.96
N LEU A 108 -10.26 -4.93 -1.72
CA LEU A 108 -9.44 -6.03 -1.22
C LEU A 108 -7.98 -5.75 -1.51
N VAL A 109 -7.13 -5.76 -0.48
CA VAL A 109 -5.68 -5.66 -0.60
C VAL A 109 -5.03 -6.96 -0.13
N ILE A 110 -4.34 -7.64 -1.01
CA ILE A 110 -3.45 -8.76 -0.68
C ILE A 110 -2.05 -8.19 -0.51
N TYR A 111 -1.57 -8.16 0.72
CA TYR A 111 -0.27 -7.59 1.09
C TYR A 111 0.76 -8.71 1.23
N VAL A 112 1.75 -8.72 0.34
CA VAL A 112 2.79 -9.76 0.29
C VAL A 112 4.14 -9.14 0.64
N ARG A 113 4.93 -9.84 1.48
CA ARG A 113 6.33 -9.49 1.70
C ARG A 113 7.15 -9.88 0.49
N GLY A 114 7.95 -8.93 -0.01
CA GLY A 114 8.75 -9.15 -1.21
C GLY A 114 7.90 -9.32 -2.47
N LYS A 115 8.40 -10.07 -3.43
CA LYS A 115 7.79 -10.24 -4.76
C LYS A 115 6.88 -11.47 -4.82
N ALA A 116 5.67 -11.29 -5.32
CA ALA A 116 4.73 -12.39 -5.52
C ALA A 116 5.12 -13.26 -6.73
N ASP A 117 4.71 -14.52 -6.72
CA ASP A 117 4.91 -15.41 -7.88
C ASP A 117 3.89 -15.10 -8.98
N GLY A 118 4.33 -14.37 -10.01
CA GLY A 118 3.53 -13.97 -11.16
C GLY A 118 2.94 -15.12 -12.00
N ARG A 119 3.42 -16.38 -11.78
CA ARG A 119 2.90 -17.58 -12.47
C ARG A 119 1.60 -18.10 -11.85
N LYS A 120 1.25 -17.65 -10.66
CA LYS A 120 0.06 -18.10 -9.95
C LYS A 120 -1.22 -17.56 -10.58
N LYS A 121 -2.26 -18.39 -10.60
CA LYS A 121 -3.59 -18.00 -11.10
C LYS A 121 -4.17 -16.81 -10.34
N LEU A 122 -3.94 -16.75 -9.02
CA LEU A 122 -4.37 -15.65 -8.16
C LEU A 122 -3.77 -14.31 -8.60
N TYR A 123 -2.47 -14.27 -8.92
CA TYR A 123 -1.81 -13.08 -9.45
C TYR A 123 -2.52 -12.55 -10.71
N SER A 124 -2.80 -13.45 -11.65
CA SER A 124 -3.48 -13.10 -12.90
C SER A 124 -4.92 -12.62 -12.67
N ALA A 125 -5.65 -13.23 -11.72
CA ALA A 125 -7.01 -12.82 -11.39
C ALA A 125 -7.03 -11.41 -10.77
N VAL A 126 -6.17 -11.13 -9.80
CA VAL A 126 -6.05 -9.81 -9.16
C VAL A 126 -5.63 -8.74 -10.17
N LYS A 127 -4.66 -9.05 -11.05
CA LYS A 127 -4.21 -8.14 -12.11
C LYS A 127 -5.34 -7.67 -13.02
N LYS A 128 -6.34 -8.53 -13.28
CA LYS A 128 -7.49 -8.20 -14.12
C LYS A 128 -8.58 -7.41 -13.41
N LYS A 129 -8.81 -7.66 -12.11
CA LYS A 129 -9.91 -7.02 -11.35
C LYS A 129 -9.54 -5.63 -10.83
N GLY A 130 -8.27 -5.39 -10.49
CA GLY A 130 -7.82 -4.12 -9.93
C GLY A 130 -6.38 -3.83 -10.36
N GLY A 131 -5.42 -4.54 -9.82
CA GLY A 131 -4.04 -4.41 -10.24
C GLY A 131 -3.02 -5.00 -9.29
N ILE A 132 -1.82 -5.12 -9.83
CA ILE A 132 -0.63 -5.42 -9.04
C ILE A 132 0.09 -4.10 -8.81
N VAL A 133 0.33 -3.73 -7.57
CA VAL A 133 1.06 -2.53 -7.19
C VAL A 133 2.44 -2.95 -6.72
N SER A 134 3.46 -2.56 -7.48
CA SER A 134 4.86 -2.92 -7.18
C SER A 134 5.55 -1.80 -6.42
N PHE A 135 6.20 -2.17 -5.32
CA PHE A 135 6.98 -1.30 -4.44
C PHE A 135 8.45 -1.72 -4.51
N GLU A 136 9.08 -1.37 -5.62
CA GLU A 136 10.50 -1.62 -5.85
C GLU A 136 11.35 -0.50 -5.23
N PRO A 137 12.65 -0.72 -4.98
CA PRO A 137 13.55 0.32 -4.52
C PRO A 137 13.49 1.54 -5.43
N LEU A 138 13.47 2.72 -4.83
CA LEU A 138 13.46 3.97 -5.59
C LEU A 138 14.79 4.15 -6.31
N GLY A 139 14.75 4.52 -7.58
CA GLY A 139 15.94 5.02 -8.29
C GLY A 139 16.33 6.39 -7.75
N ASP A 140 17.60 6.82 -8.01
CA ASP A 140 18.17 8.04 -7.43
C ASP A 140 17.29 9.26 -7.59
N ALA A 141 16.76 9.51 -8.79
CA ALA A 141 15.88 10.66 -9.05
C ALA A 141 14.56 10.59 -8.28
N GLU A 142 13.97 9.40 -8.18
CA GLU A 142 12.73 9.17 -7.42
C GLU A 142 12.99 9.31 -5.92
N LEU A 143 14.12 8.81 -5.43
CA LEU A 143 14.54 8.90 -4.04
C LEU A 143 14.73 10.37 -3.62
N ASN A 144 15.47 11.14 -4.41
CA ASN A 144 15.66 12.57 -4.14
C ASN A 144 14.33 13.34 -4.12
N GLY A 145 13.44 13.06 -5.07
CA GLY A 145 12.10 13.64 -5.08
C GLY A 145 11.25 13.19 -3.88
N TRP A 146 11.43 11.95 -3.41
CA TRP A 146 10.77 11.42 -2.22
C TRP A 146 11.28 12.12 -0.95
N ILE A 147 12.60 12.31 -0.80
CA ILE A 147 13.21 13.05 0.31
C ILE A 147 12.62 14.46 0.43
N VAL A 148 12.60 15.21 -0.68
CA VAL A 148 12.01 16.56 -0.71
C VAL A 148 10.56 16.55 -0.23
N ARG A 149 9.75 15.60 -0.71
CA ARG A 149 8.34 15.47 -0.30
C ARG A 149 8.20 15.14 1.18
N VAL A 150 9.05 14.28 1.74
CA VAL A 150 8.98 13.93 3.17
C VAL A 150 9.34 15.14 4.04
N PHE A 151 10.34 15.94 3.68
CA PHE A 151 10.62 17.20 4.38
C PHE A 151 9.44 18.17 4.31
N GLN A 152 8.80 18.31 3.15
CA GLN A 152 7.60 19.13 2.99
C GLN A 152 6.43 18.66 3.86
N GLN A 153 6.22 17.36 3.98
CA GLN A 153 5.20 16.78 4.87
C GLN A 153 5.46 17.09 6.35
N ASN A 154 6.74 17.26 6.72
CA ASN A 154 7.17 17.69 8.05
C ASN A 154 7.28 19.23 8.19
N GLY A 155 6.70 19.98 7.26
CA GLY A 155 6.67 21.45 7.31
C GLY A 155 7.99 22.13 6.99
N LYS A 156 8.95 21.43 6.35
CA LYS A 156 10.28 21.98 6.01
C LYS A 156 10.48 22.04 4.50
N LYS A 157 11.20 23.07 4.08
CA LYS A 157 11.70 23.18 2.71
C LYS A 157 13.07 22.51 2.61
N CYS A 158 13.27 21.68 1.61
CA CYS A 158 14.52 21.02 1.30
C CYS A 158 14.89 21.32 -0.15
N ALA A 159 16.05 21.91 -0.38
CA ALA A 159 16.53 22.16 -1.72
C ALA A 159 16.96 20.83 -2.40
N PRO A 160 16.84 20.72 -3.75
CA PRO A 160 17.16 19.47 -4.46
C PRO A 160 18.60 18.99 -4.26
N ASP A 161 19.56 19.89 -4.19
CA ASP A 161 20.97 19.59 -3.93
C ASP A 161 21.21 19.06 -2.51
N VAL A 162 20.48 19.58 -1.51
CA VAL A 162 20.49 19.06 -0.15
C VAL A 162 19.89 17.63 -0.12
N ALA A 163 18.81 17.39 -0.84
CA ALA A 163 18.23 16.04 -0.94
C ALA A 163 19.20 15.03 -1.58
N ILE A 164 19.93 15.44 -2.63
CA ILE A 164 20.97 14.63 -3.26
C ILE A 164 22.09 14.32 -2.25
N LEU A 165 22.63 15.33 -1.58
CA LEU A 165 23.66 15.14 -0.57
C LEU A 165 23.18 14.16 0.53
N PHE A 166 21.97 14.37 1.02
CA PHE A 166 21.38 13.55 2.07
C PHE A 166 21.22 12.08 1.63
N SER A 167 20.82 11.83 0.38
CA SER A 167 20.69 10.46 -0.17
C SER A 167 22.03 9.72 -0.25
N PHE A 168 23.14 10.43 -0.40
CA PHE A 168 24.50 9.85 -0.35
C PHE A 168 25.00 9.57 1.07
N MET A 169 24.57 10.36 2.05
CA MET A 169 25.00 10.22 3.45
C MET A 169 24.28 9.09 4.19
N VAL A 170 23.06 8.79 3.78
CA VAL A 170 22.22 7.76 4.41
C VAL A 170 22.05 6.60 3.44
N VAL A 171 22.13 5.37 3.94
CA VAL A 171 21.86 4.18 3.13
C VAL A 171 20.50 4.30 2.44
N ASN A 172 20.37 3.77 1.22
CA ASN A 172 19.13 3.77 0.45
C ASN A 172 18.07 2.83 1.09
N ASP A 173 17.63 3.22 2.29
CA ASP A 173 16.58 2.61 3.08
C ASP A 173 15.58 3.72 3.45
N THR A 174 14.40 3.66 2.87
CA THR A 174 13.39 4.71 3.03
C THR A 174 12.86 4.82 4.47
N LEU A 175 12.93 3.75 5.27
CA LEU A 175 12.57 3.81 6.68
C LEU A 175 13.63 4.58 7.48
N LEU A 176 14.90 4.26 7.27
CA LEU A 176 16.01 4.96 7.92
C LEU A 176 16.06 6.43 7.50
N LEU A 177 15.93 6.71 6.20
CA LEU A 177 15.84 8.07 5.67
C LEU A 177 14.71 8.87 6.33
N ARG A 178 13.55 8.28 6.54
CA ARG A 178 12.44 8.93 7.23
C ARG A 178 12.80 9.31 8.66
N VAL A 179 13.41 8.40 9.41
CA VAL A 179 13.84 8.65 10.80
C VAL A 179 14.86 9.79 10.85
N GLU A 180 15.84 9.80 9.94
CA GLU A 180 16.83 10.88 9.88
C GLU A 180 16.22 12.22 9.47
N ILE A 181 15.25 12.22 8.56
CA ILE A 181 14.48 13.44 8.19
C ILE A 181 13.73 14.00 9.40
N GLU A 182 13.07 13.13 10.20
CA GLU A 182 12.38 13.55 11.41
C GLU A 182 13.33 14.17 12.43
N LYS A 183 14.53 13.59 12.62
CA LYS A 183 15.57 14.16 13.50
C LYS A 183 16.05 15.53 12.99
N LEU A 184 16.36 15.67 11.70
CA LEU A 184 16.77 16.94 11.11
C LEU A 184 15.67 17.99 11.22
N THR A 185 14.43 17.60 11.01
CA THR A 185 13.27 18.49 11.19
C THR A 185 13.15 18.99 12.62
N ALA A 186 13.34 18.14 13.60
CA ALA A 186 13.35 18.52 15.02
C ALA A 186 14.52 19.44 15.36
N LEU A 187 15.72 19.16 14.84
CA LEU A 187 16.90 20.01 15.02
C LEU A 187 16.75 21.40 14.38
N ALA A 188 16.05 21.49 13.25
CA ALA A 188 15.79 22.74 12.57
C ALA A 188 14.90 23.69 13.40
N GLY A 189 14.10 23.17 14.33
CA GLY A 189 13.20 23.98 15.17
C GLY A 189 12.29 24.85 14.31
N ASP A 190 12.30 26.15 14.54
CA ASP A 190 11.44 27.13 13.84
C ASP A 190 11.97 27.53 12.44
N ARG A 191 13.14 27.06 12.02
CA ARG A 191 13.67 27.35 10.67
C ARG A 191 12.82 26.64 9.61
N ASP A 192 12.41 27.34 8.58
CA ASP A 192 11.60 26.82 7.47
C ASP A 192 12.37 25.90 6.52
N THR A 193 13.69 25.99 6.54
CA THR A 193 14.57 25.33 5.56
C THR A 193 15.61 24.45 6.27
N ILE A 194 15.87 23.29 5.67
CA ILE A 194 16.96 22.40 6.04
C ILE A 194 18.20 22.75 5.23
#